data_dd5760e46fc41baecf2ee08e3df4f510
#
_entry.id   dd5760e46fc41baecf2ee08e3df4f510
#
_cell.length_a   1.000
_cell.length_b   1.000
_cell.length_c   1.000
_cell.angle_alpha   90.00
_cell.angle_beta   90.00
_cell.angle_gamma   90.00
#
_symmetry.space_group_name_H-M   'P 1'
#
loop_
_entity.id
_entity.type
_entity.pdbx_description
1 polymer ?
#
loop_
_entity_poly.entity_id
_entity_poly.type
_entity_poly.pdbx_seq_one_letter_code
_entity_poly.pdbx_strand_id
1 'polypeptide(L)'
;MNHTMRPFLFIAMACAVAWAASARAQVPQSGPSFHEAVGMAWAIDPVRIELQVGHHSARARVSAAGSWFAGGPTLSGEYMDDHMLGSNEGYTTYQGGVSVPLWLPGQGSATQQVASAEAASLDEQLNVEHMALSIRVLDAAAASLIARTRVDVAHTLYDAMARMAASATHAVHGGELASTDGQMAQAAMENAHNELALAQEEAENAAASLEALLGRPVVPDLARYGEGDVTHARFIAPRDMEDNDPRIKVAHRNVEAAEANMKLARRSFMPNPEIGVDAIHEKQYGSPWDDRVGLNFSIPLPSEVRNTPIMSEARNRLASATSQETQARRMVHLEMMRVRERLIAATTVRQATRTAADSMERRAAAQEHAWRVGEAGLDTVIAARQAAGGTRMASARADVEWHVASIRMLIATGIVP
;
A
#
# COMPACT_ATOMS: atom_id res chain seq x y z
N MET A 1 -76.67 -6.21 -13.02
CA MET A 1 -77.74 -5.79 -12.09
C MET A 1 -77.15 -5.13 -10.92
N ASN A 2 -77.46 -3.84 -10.78
CA ASN A 2 -77.54 -2.99 -9.59
C ASN A 2 -76.19 -2.81 -8.72
N HIS A 3 -75.67 -1.61 -8.81
CA HIS A 3 -75.95 -0.34 -8.10
C HIS A 3 -75.76 -0.52 -6.56
N THR A 4 -74.96 0.30 -5.85
CA THR A 4 -75.04 1.76 -5.56
C THR A 4 -73.78 2.17 -4.76
N MET A 5 -73.09 3.22 -5.17
CA MET A 5 -73.15 4.61 -4.62
C MET A 5 -72.68 4.89 -3.20
N ARG A 6 -71.65 5.69 -3.13
CA ARG A 6 -71.01 6.60 -2.14
C ARG A 6 -71.94 7.21 -1.09
N PRO A 7 -71.42 7.79 0.06
CA PRO A 7 -70.66 9.04 -0.02
C PRO A 7 -69.53 9.28 1.02
N PHE A 8 -68.73 10.29 0.69
CA PHE A 8 -67.82 11.16 1.44
C PHE A 8 -68.12 11.41 2.92
N LEU A 9 -67.01 11.41 3.77
CA LEU A 9 -66.95 12.35 4.89
C LEU A 9 -65.46 12.81 5.07
N PHE A 10 -65.23 14.12 4.87
CA PHE A 10 -64.04 14.85 5.21
C PHE A 10 -63.95 15.01 6.74
N ILE A 11 -62.83 14.62 7.35
CA ILE A 11 -62.41 15.18 8.63
C ILE A 11 -60.92 15.63 8.48
N ALA A 12 -60.74 16.94 8.37
CA ALA A 12 -59.47 17.62 8.48
C ALA A 12 -59.04 17.57 9.97
N MET A 13 -57.92 16.92 10.24
CA MET A 13 -57.26 17.02 11.55
C MET A 13 -55.84 17.54 11.31
N ALA A 14 -55.64 18.83 11.60
CA ALA A 14 -54.36 19.52 11.63
C ALA A 14 -53.52 18.96 12.74
N CYS A 15 -52.47 18.18 12.40
CA CYS A 15 -51.39 17.86 13.35
C CYS A 15 -50.23 18.81 13.08
N ALA A 16 -50.07 19.80 13.97
CA ALA A 16 -48.87 20.62 14.11
C ALA A 16 -47.70 19.70 14.52
N VAL A 17 -46.81 19.39 13.59
CA VAL A 17 -45.55 18.72 13.90
C VAL A 17 -44.57 19.81 14.41
N ALA A 18 -44.42 19.86 15.74
CA ALA A 18 -43.35 20.58 16.36
C ALA A 18 -42.01 19.96 15.97
N TRP A 19 -41.25 20.62 15.09
CA TRP A 19 -39.87 20.33 14.85
C TRP A 19 -39.05 20.74 16.10
N ALA A 20 -38.86 19.81 17.03
CA ALA A 20 -37.80 19.91 17.99
C ALA A 20 -36.47 19.71 17.25
N ALA A 21 -35.84 20.81 16.88
CA ALA A 21 -34.46 20.83 16.48
C ALA A 21 -33.62 20.40 17.70
N SER A 22 -33.36 19.12 17.80
CA SER A 22 -32.32 18.60 18.71
C SER A 22 -30.99 19.16 18.19
N ALA A 23 -30.53 20.27 18.77
CA ALA A 23 -29.14 20.65 18.68
C ALA A 23 -28.32 19.53 19.30
N ARG A 24 -27.94 18.54 18.49
CA ARG A 24 -26.87 17.63 18.85
C ARG A 24 -25.64 18.52 19.00
N ALA A 25 -25.22 18.73 20.24
CA ALA A 25 -23.88 19.16 20.51
C ALA A 25 -22.95 18.24 19.71
N GLN A 26 -22.32 18.77 18.65
CA GLN A 26 -21.26 18.09 17.98
C GLN A 26 -20.15 17.91 19.01
N VAL A 27 -20.12 16.73 19.62
CA VAL A 27 -18.89 16.20 20.23
C VAL A 27 -17.83 16.39 19.14
N PRO A 28 -16.70 17.06 19.41
CA PRO A 28 -15.64 17.14 18.43
C PRO A 28 -15.31 15.71 18.01
N GLN A 29 -15.66 15.37 16.78
CA GLN A 29 -15.39 14.03 16.26
C GLN A 29 -13.87 13.95 16.19
N SER A 30 -13.27 13.30 17.20
CA SER A 30 -11.90 12.83 17.07
C SER A 30 -11.82 12.10 15.72
N GLY A 31 -10.85 12.48 14.88
CA GLY A 31 -10.66 11.85 13.58
C GLY A 31 -10.69 10.33 13.67
N PRO A 32 -10.81 9.61 12.56
CA PRO A 32 -10.79 8.15 12.57
C PRO A 32 -9.48 7.68 13.23
N SER A 33 -9.50 6.50 13.83
CA SER A 33 -8.27 5.87 14.31
C SER A 33 -7.33 5.62 13.11
N PHE A 34 -6.04 5.43 13.38
CA PHE A 34 -5.08 5.08 12.32
C PHE A 34 -5.47 3.77 11.63
N HIS A 35 -5.94 2.78 12.40
CA HIS A 35 -6.44 1.51 11.86
C HIS A 35 -7.61 1.69 10.89
N GLU A 36 -8.59 2.53 11.25
CA GLU A 36 -9.72 2.84 10.36
C GLU A 36 -9.25 3.56 9.08
N ALA A 37 -8.27 4.47 9.20
CA ALA A 37 -7.69 5.16 8.05
C ALA A 37 -6.96 4.21 7.10
N VAL A 38 -6.16 3.28 7.63
CA VAL A 38 -5.52 2.22 6.84
C VAL A 38 -6.57 1.34 6.16
N GLY A 39 -7.65 0.99 6.87
CA GLY A 39 -8.77 0.23 6.29
C GLY A 39 -9.46 0.95 5.13
N MET A 40 -9.66 2.27 5.24
CA MET A 40 -10.21 3.08 4.13
C MET A 40 -9.28 3.08 2.92
N ALA A 41 -7.98 3.32 3.10
CA ALA A 41 -6.99 3.29 2.05
C ALA A 41 -6.90 1.89 1.40
N TRP A 42 -6.90 0.83 2.21
CA TRP A 42 -6.87 -0.55 1.74
C TRP A 42 -8.08 -0.93 0.88
N ALA A 43 -9.24 -0.35 1.15
CA ALA A 43 -10.45 -0.63 0.38
C ALA A 43 -10.35 -0.17 -1.09
N ILE A 44 -9.57 0.91 -1.35
CA ILE A 44 -9.44 1.53 -2.68
C ILE A 44 -8.06 1.31 -3.31
N ASP A 45 -7.14 0.61 -2.63
CA ASP A 45 -5.77 0.43 -3.11
C ASP A 45 -5.72 -0.42 -4.39
N PRO A 46 -5.13 0.11 -5.50
CA PRO A 46 -5.08 -0.59 -6.77
C PRO A 46 -4.16 -1.82 -6.73
N VAL A 47 -3.07 -1.78 -5.95
CA VAL A 47 -2.13 -2.90 -5.83
C VAL A 47 -2.78 -4.09 -5.13
N ARG A 48 -3.62 -3.84 -4.12
CA ARG A 48 -4.45 -4.88 -3.51
C ARG A 48 -5.31 -5.61 -4.53
N ILE A 49 -5.98 -4.85 -5.42
CA ILE A 49 -6.86 -5.43 -6.46
C ILE A 49 -6.05 -6.32 -7.39
N GLU A 50 -4.89 -5.85 -7.86
CA GLU A 50 -3.97 -6.61 -8.71
C GLU A 50 -3.54 -7.93 -8.03
N LEU A 51 -3.07 -7.86 -6.79
CA LEU A 51 -2.63 -9.03 -6.03
C LEU A 51 -3.76 -10.02 -5.78
N GLN A 52 -4.98 -9.55 -5.51
CA GLN A 52 -6.15 -10.43 -5.37
C GLN A 52 -6.49 -11.17 -6.65
N VAL A 53 -6.45 -10.50 -7.81
CA VAL A 53 -6.63 -11.16 -9.11
C VAL A 53 -5.52 -12.18 -9.36
N GLY A 54 -4.27 -11.84 -9.06
CA GLY A 54 -3.13 -12.75 -9.13
C GLY A 54 -3.32 -14.01 -8.28
N HIS A 55 -3.78 -13.84 -7.04
CA HIS A 55 -4.09 -14.93 -6.12
C HIS A 55 -5.21 -15.84 -6.66
N HIS A 56 -6.32 -15.28 -7.16
CA HIS A 56 -7.38 -16.08 -7.78
C HIS A 56 -6.86 -16.87 -8.99
N SER A 57 -6.03 -16.25 -9.83
CA SER A 57 -5.39 -16.90 -10.98
C SER A 57 -4.45 -18.03 -10.56
N ALA A 58 -3.68 -17.86 -9.48
CA ALA A 58 -2.81 -18.90 -8.93
C ALA A 58 -3.62 -20.11 -8.42
N ARG A 59 -4.70 -19.87 -7.68
CA ARG A 59 -5.61 -20.93 -7.23
C ARG A 59 -6.28 -21.68 -8.40
N ALA A 60 -6.67 -20.97 -9.45
CA ALA A 60 -7.19 -21.61 -10.67
C ALA A 60 -6.14 -22.53 -11.31
N ARG A 61 -4.85 -22.15 -11.30
CA ARG A 61 -3.74 -23.00 -11.76
C ARG A 61 -3.56 -24.24 -10.89
N VAL A 62 -3.73 -24.14 -9.57
CA VAL A 62 -3.71 -25.32 -8.67
C VAL A 62 -4.79 -26.31 -9.06
N SER A 63 -6.00 -25.85 -9.33
CA SER A 63 -7.11 -26.69 -9.77
C SER A 63 -6.83 -27.31 -11.15
N ALA A 64 -6.32 -26.54 -12.11
CA ALA A 64 -5.97 -27.02 -13.44
C ALA A 64 -4.84 -28.07 -13.41
N ALA A 65 -3.85 -27.90 -12.54
CA ALA A 65 -2.76 -28.87 -12.36
C ALA A 65 -3.23 -30.19 -11.73
N GLY A 66 -4.43 -30.25 -11.17
CA GLY A 66 -5.10 -31.48 -10.72
C GLY A 66 -5.80 -32.26 -11.82
N SER A 67 -5.74 -31.82 -13.08
CA SER A 67 -6.38 -32.51 -14.20
C SER A 67 -5.79 -33.92 -14.43
N TRP A 68 -6.59 -34.82 -15.03
CA TRP A 68 -6.18 -36.18 -15.35
C TRP A 68 -5.08 -36.23 -16.40
N PHE A 69 -5.02 -35.22 -17.28
CA PHE A 69 -4.07 -35.15 -18.40
C PHE A 69 -3.14 -33.93 -18.22
N ALA A 70 -1.94 -34.05 -18.78
CA ALA A 70 -0.92 -33.03 -18.71
C ALA A 70 -1.21 -31.79 -19.58
N GLY A 71 -2.20 -31.87 -20.46
CA GLY A 71 -2.63 -30.81 -21.35
C GLY A 71 -3.98 -31.12 -21.99
N GLY A 72 -4.46 -30.21 -22.82
CA GLY A 72 -5.68 -30.39 -23.60
C GLY A 72 -5.51 -31.43 -24.72
N PRO A 73 -6.63 -31.96 -25.25
CA PRO A 73 -6.60 -32.82 -26.41
C PRO A 73 -6.10 -32.07 -27.65
N THR A 74 -5.29 -32.76 -28.45
CA THR A 74 -4.82 -32.31 -29.78
C THR A 74 -5.53 -33.06 -30.87
N LEU A 75 -6.05 -32.32 -31.86
CA LEU A 75 -6.63 -32.90 -33.07
C LEU A 75 -5.57 -32.86 -34.17
N SER A 76 -5.30 -33.98 -34.75
CA SER A 76 -4.40 -34.14 -35.92
C SER A 76 -5.19 -34.53 -37.15
N GLY A 77 -4.74 -34.07 -38.29
CA GLY A 77 -5.30 -34.47 -39.59
C GLY A 77 -4.19 -34.52 -40.63
N GLU A 78 -4.21 -35.57 -41.45
CA GLU A 78 -3.28 -35.77 -42.53
C GLU A 78 -4.01 -36.20 -43.80
N TYR A 79 -3.59 -35.62 -44.92
CA TYR A 79 -4.06 -35.99 -46.24
C TYR A 79 -2.88 -36.31 -47.11
N MET A 80 -2.88 -37.54 -47.70
CA MET A 80 -1.88 -37.98 -48.64
C MET A 80 -2.56 -38.40 -49.94
N ASP A 81 -1.95 -38.02 -51.08
CA ASP A 81 -2.44 -38.32 -52.44
C ASP A 81 -1.23 -38.47 -53.38
N ASP A 82 -1.27 -39.43 -54.26
CA ASP A 82 -0.22 -39.72 -55.24
C ASP A 82 -0.44 -39.05 -56.61
N HIS A 83 -1.49 -38.21 -56.78
CA HIS A 83 -1.82 -37.56 -58.06
C HIS A 83 -0.87 -36.41 -58.44
N MET A 84 -0.31 -35.67 -57.46
CA MET A 84 0.57 -34.54 -57.74
C MET A 84 2.05 -34.93 -57.83
N LEU A 85 2.53 -35.78 -56.93
CA LEU A 85 3.92 -36.23 -56.81
C LEU A 85 3.90 -37.68 -56.40
N GLY A 86 3.97 -38.59 -57.36
CA GLY A 86 3.94 -40.02 -57.10
C GLY A 86 3.72 -40.84 -58.35
N SER A 87 3.33 -42.09 -58.19
CA SER A 87 3.10 -43.05 -59.28
C SER A 87 1.80 -42.81 -60.06
N ASN A 88 0.91 -41.96 -59.53
CA ASN A 88 -0.44 -41.70 -60.05
C ASN A 88 -1.29 -42.98 -60.20
N GLU A 89 -1.11 -43.94 -59.28
CA GLU A 89 -1.81 -45.24 -59.28
C GLU A 89 -3.14 -45.18 -58.54
N GLY A 90 -3.50 -44.04 -57.95
CA GLY A 90 -4.77 -43.79 -57.26
C GLY A 90 -4.73 -44.16 -55.78
N TYR A 91 -3.67 -43.76 -55.12
CA TYR A 91 -3.51 -43.83 -53.67
C TYR A 91 -4.02 -42.57 -53.01
N THR A 92 -5.03 -42.68 -52.13
CA THR A 92 -5.56 -41.53 -51.38
C THR A 92 -5.81 -41.95 -49.94
N THR A 93 -5.28 -41.18 -48.96
CA THR A 93 -5.47 -41.45 -47.54
C THR A 93 -5.90 -40.18 -46.81
N TYR A 94 -6.97 -40.27 -46.05
CA TYR A 94 -7.38 -39.32 -45.05
C TYR A 94 -7.14 -39.93 -43.67
N GLN A 95 -6.33 -39.32 -42.86
CA GLN A 95 -6.10 -39.72 -41.47
C GLN A 95 -6.49 -38.61 -40.54
N GLY A 96 -7.23 -38.92 -39.50
CA GLY A 96 -7.59 -37.99 -38.42
C GLY A 96 -7.45 -38.64 -37.07
N GLY A 97 -6.98 -37.91 -36.09
CA GLY A 97 -6.78 -38.47 -34.75
C GLY A 97 -6.98 -37.43 -33.64
N VAL A 98 -7.25 -37.95 -32.46
CA VAL A 98 -7.30 -37.16 -31.23
C VAL A 98 -6.31 -37.77 -30.24
N SER A 99 -5.35 -37.01 -29.74
CA SER A 99 -4.40 -37.43 -28.72
C SER A 99 -4.44 -36.55 -27.47
N VAL A 100 -4.06 -37.10 -26.32
CA VAL A 100 -3.94 -36.41 -25.04
C VAL A 100 -2.57 -36.68 -24.43
N PRO A 101 -1.89 -35.65 -23.89
CA PRO A 101 -0.62 -35.82 -23.20
C PRO A 101 -0.85 -36.37 -21.78
N LEU A 102 -0.01 -37.37 -21.40
CA LEU A 102 -0.05 -38.01 -20.10
C LEU A 102 0.96 -37.37 -19.13
N TRP A 103 0.63 -37.35 -17.86
CA TRP A 103 1.58 -36.93 -16.82
C TRP A 103 2.71 -37.98 -16.69
N LEU A 104 3.95 -37.49 -16.57
CA LEU A 104 5.06 -38.32 -16.09
C LEU A 104 4.86 -38.68 -14.61
N PRO A 105 5.44 -39.77 -14.13
CA PRO A 105 5.32 -40.23 -12.75
C PRO A 105 5.73 -39.10 -11.75
N GLY A 106 4.77 -38.61 -10.97
CA GLY A 106 4.96 -37.53 -9.98
C GLY A 106 5.08 -36.13 -10.55
N GLN A 107 4.95 -35.92 -11.85
CA GLN A 107 4.96 -34.61 -12.49
C GLN A 107 3.71 -33.81 -12.13
N GLY A 108 2.51 -34.39 -12.22
CA GLY A 108 1.25 -33.71 -11.89
C GLY A 108 1.22 -33.21 -10.45
N SER A 109 1.62 -34.03 -9.47
CA SER A 109 1.72 -33.62 -8.08
C SER A 109 2.78 -32.54 -7.85
N ALA A 110 3.91 -32.57 -8.57
CA ALA A 110 4.91 -31.52 -8.50
C ALA A 110 4.40 -30.21 -9.10
N THR A 111 3.63 -30.26 -10.20
CA THR A 111 2.98 -29.07 -10.78
C THR A 111 1.97 -28.44 -9.83
N GLN A 112 1.18 -29.24 -9.12
CA GLN A 112 0.29 -28.76 -8.07
C GLN A 112 1.05 -28.10 -6.93
N GLN A 113 2.18 -28.69 -6.49
CA GLN A 113 3.02 -28.11 -5.44
C GLN A 113 3.58 -26.75 -5.85
N VAL A 114 4.04 -26.58 -7.09
CA VAL A 114 4.50 -25.28 -7.60
C VAL A 114 3.38 -24.25 -7.55
N ALA A 115 2.23 -24.58 -8.13
CA ALA A 115 1.10 -23.64 -8.17
C ALA A 115 0.61 -23.26 -6.75
N SER A 116 0.60 -24.22 -5.82
CA SER A 116 0.23 -24.00 -4.42
C SER A 116 1.25 -23.11 -3.69
N ALA A 117 2.54 -23.31 -3.91
CA ALA A 117 3.59 -22.48 -3.31
C ALA A 117 3.57 -21.05 -3.87
N GLU A 118 3.31 -20.89 -5.17
CA GLU A 118 3.11 -19.57 -5.79
C GLU A 118 1.90 -18.84 -5.21
N ALA A 119 0.77 -19.54 -5.01
CA ALA A 119 -0.41 -18.96 -4.38
C ALA A 119 -0.12 -18.51 -2.94
N ALA A 120 0.61 -19.32 -2.15
CA ALA A 120 0.99 -18.97 -0.79
C ALA A 120 1.95 -17.75 -0.74
N SER A 121 2.82 -17.58 -1.74
CA SER A 121 3.66 -16.39 -1.85
C SER A 121 2.83 -15.12 -2.10
N LEU A 122 1.77 -15.19 -2.92
CA LEU A 122 0.88 -14.06 -3.18
C LEU A 122 0.06 -13.66 -1.95
N ASP A 123 -0.33 -14.61 -1.10
CA ASP A 123 -0.99 -14.32 0.17
C ASP A 123 -0.09 -13.46 1.09
N GLU A 124 1.20 -13.81 1.18
CA GLU A 124 2.15 -13.02 1.98
C GLU A 124 2.50 -11.67 1.31
N GLN A 125 2.45 -11.57 -0.02
CA GLN A 125 2.62 -10.28 -0.72
C GLN A 125 1.49 -9.29 -0.38
N LEU A 126 0.25 -9.75 -0.17
CA LEU A 126 -0.83 -8.91 0.33
C LEU A 126 -0.50 -8.32 1.71
N ASN A 127 0.12 -9.11 2.60
CA ASN A 127 0.54 -8.63 3.92
C ASN A 127 1.67 -7.58 3.82
N VAL A 128 2.61 -7.75 2.89
CA VAL A 128 3.65 -6.76 2.61
C VAL A 128 3.04 -5.46 2.09
N GLU A 129 2.10 -5.53 1.15
CA GLU A 129 1.45 -4.33 0.62
C GLU A 129 0.61 -3.61 1.68
N HIS A 130 -0.10 -4.36 2.53
CA HIS A 130 -0.84 -3.78 3.64
C HIS A 130 0.08 -3.02 4.61
N MET A 131 1.26 -3.58 4.91
CA MET A 131 2.28 -2.92 5.73
C MET A 131 2.83 -1.66 5.03
N ALA A 132 3.14 -1.74 3.74
CA ALA A 132 3.63 -0.60 2.96
C ALA A 132 2.60 0.52 2.85
N LEU A 133 1.33 0.19 2.64
CA LEU A 133 0.22 1.13 2.63
C LEU A 133 0.05 1.81 4.00
N SER A 134 0.16 1.04 5.08
CA SER A 134 0.10 1.59 6.45
C SER A 134 1.17 2.66 6.68
N ILE A 135 2.39 2.44 6.19
CA ILE A 135 3.47 3.42 6.27
C ILE A 135 3.17 4.65 5.41
N ARG A 136 2.65 4.47 4.18
CA ARG A 136 2.26 5.59 3.29
C ARG A 136 1.16 6.46 3.92
N VAL A 137 0.15 5.84 4.51
CA VAL A 137 -0.93 6.54 5.23
C VAL A 137 -0.38 7.29 6.44
N LEU A 138 0.52 6.67 7.21
CA LEU A 138 1.17 7.30 8.36
C LEU A 138 1.96 8.55 7.97
N ASP A 139 2.75 8.46 6.91
CA ASP A 139 3.57 9.56 6.44
C ASP A 139 2.72 10.72 5.91
N ALA A 140 1.67 10.42 5.14
CA ALA A 140 0.73 11.43 4.65
C ALA A 140 -0.08 12.08 5.78
N ALA A 141 -0.51 11.32 6.79
CA ALA A 141 -1.18 11.84 7.96
C ALA A 141 -0.26 12.76 8.78
N ALA A 142 0.99 12.35 8.98
CA ALA A 142 1.99 13.16 9.68
C ALA A 142 2.26 14.47 8.93
N ALA A 143 2.43 14.44 7.62
CA ALA A 143 2.61 15.63 6.79
C ALA A 143 1.42 16.60 6.93
N SER A 144 0.19 16.09 6.86
CA SER A 144 -1.03 16.88 7.04
C SER A 144 -1.12 17.53 8.44
N LEU A 145 -0.78 16.78 9.51
CA LEU A 145 -0.77 17.31 10.88
C LEU A 145 0.30 18.38 11.07
N ILE A 146 1.51 18.17 10.54
CA ILE A 146 2.61 19.15 10.61
C ILE A 146 2.23 20.43 9.85
N ALA A 147 1.66 20.31 8.65
CA ALA A 147 1.26 21.45 7.84
C ALA A 147 0.13 22.25 8.51
N ARG A 148 -0.87 21.61 9.10
CA ARG A 148 -1.91 22.28 9.91
C ARG A 148 -1.32 23.05 11.08
N THR A 149 -0.39 22.44 11.82
CA THR A 149 0.27 23.11 12.93
C THR A 149 1.08 24.32 12.46
N ARG A 150 1.69 24.24 11.26
CA ARG A 150 2.39 25.38 10.66
C ARG A 150 1.44 26.55 10.38
N VAL A 151 0.23 26.28 9.89
CA VAL A 151 -0.81 27.30 9.72
C VAL A 151 -1.14 27.97 11.06
N ASP A 152 -1.37 27.21 12.13
CA ASP A 152 -1.71 27.72 13.45
C ASP A 152 -0.59 28.60 14.03
N VAL A 153 0.67 28.18 13.87
CA VAL A 153 1.84 28.96 14.32
C VAL A 153 2.01 30.22 13.47
N ALA A 154 1.89 30.13 12.15
CA ALA A 154 1.99 31.29 11.25
C ALA A 154 0.88 32.31 11.49
N HIS A 155 -0.35 31.84 11.72
CA HIS A 155 -1.48 32.71 12.09
C HIS A 155 -1.23 33.43 13.41
N THR A 156 -0.76 32.73 14.43
CA THR A 156 -0.41 33.31 15.73
C THR A 156 0.67 34.40 15.59
N LEU A 157 1.68 34.16 14.74
CA LEU A 157 2.76 35.10 14.46
C LEU A 157 2.24 36.30 13.69
N TYR A 158 1.42 36.09 12.66
CA TYR A 158 0.80 37.20 11.90
C TYR A 158 -0.05 38.11 12.81
N ASP A 159 -0.88 37.52 13.66
CA ASP A 159 -1.69 38.31 14.61
C ASP A 159 -0.82 39.13 15.58
N ALA A 160 0.30 38.56 16.04
CA ALA A 160 1.22 39.29 16.91
C ALA A 160 1.89 40.47 16.16
N MET A 161 2.35 40.24 14.93
CA MET A 161 2.97 41.27 14.09
C MET A 161 1.98 42.35 13.69
N ALA A 162 0.73 41.98 13.36
CA ALA A 162 -0.33 42.96 13.03
C ALA A 162 -0.65 43.88 14.19
N ARG A 163 -0.79 43.33 15.42
CA ARG A 163 -0.97 44.15 16.62
C ARG A 163 0.21 45.09 16.87
N MET A 164 1.42 44.59 16.65
CA MET A 164 2.66 45.35 16.84
C MET A 164 2.78 46.48 15.80
N ALA A 165 2.48 46.24 14.53
CA ALA A 165 2.48 47.26 13.47
C ALA A 165 1.45 48.35 13.73
N ALA A 166 0.24 48.00 14.18
CA ALA A 166 -0.78 48.96 14.56
C ALA A 166 -0.30 49.86 15.72
N SER A 167 0.28 49.29 16.78
CA SER A 167 0.82 50.04 17.92
C SER A 167 1.98 50.95 17.51
N ALA A 168 2.91 50.46 16.69
CA ALA A 168 4.02 51.26 16.16
C ALA A 168 3.53 52.43 15.29
N THR A 169 2.51 52.22 14.45
CA THR A 169 1.91 53.26 13.63
C THR A 169 1.31 54.38 14.51
N HIS A 170 0.62 54.03 15.58
CA HIS A 170 0.08 55.02 16.53
C HIS A 170 1.20 55.81 17.24
N ALA A 171 2.26 55.14 17.68
CA ALA A 171 3.39 55.78 18.34
C ALA A 171 4.19 56.72 17.40
N VAL A 172 4.33 56.34 16.09
CA VAL A 172 4.94 57.21 15.07
C VAL A 172 4.09 58.50 14.87
N HIS A 173 2.75 58.37 14.78
CA HIS A 173 1.87 59.55 14.65
C HIS A 173 1.89 60.42 15.89
N GLY A 174 2.11 59.85 17.07
CA GLY A 174 2.29 60.56 18.32
C GLY A 174 3.67 61.21 18.50
N GLY A 175 4.62 60.91 17.60
CA GLY A 175 6.01 61.38 17.71
C GLY A 175 6.85 60.69 18.77
N GLU A 176 6.36 59.52 19.26
CA GLU A 176 7.01 58.72 20.31
C GLU A 176 7.99 57.68 19.69
N LEU A 177 7.84 57.37 18.39
CA LEU A 177 8.63 56.38 17.68
C LEU A 177 9.14 56.93 16.34
N ALA A 178 10.31 56.49 15.88
CA ALA A 178 10.85 56.89 14.59
C ALA A 178 10.04 56.26 13.43
N SER A 179 9.92 56.98 12.31
CA SER A 179 9.22 56.44 11.12
C SER A 179 9.82 55.18 10.58
N THR A 180 11.14 54.97 10.73
CA THR A 180 11.85 53.74 10.38
C THR A 180 11.38 52.52 11.16
N ASP A 181 11.04 52.67 12.43
CA ASP A 181 10.53 51.60 13.29
C ASP A 181 9.11 51.22 12.89
N GLY A 182 8.27 52.20 12.51
CA GLY A 182 6.96 51.94 11.94
C GLY A 182 7.03 51.15 10.63
N GLN A 183 7.99 51.53 9.75
CA GLN A 183 8.24 50.77 8.49
C GLN A 183 8.72 49.34 8.77
N MET A 184 9.59 49.15 9.76
CA MET A 184 10.07 47.83 10.17
C MET A 184 8.93 46.94 10.70
N ALA A 185 8.05 47.49 11.53
CA ALA A 185 6.88 46.78 12.03
C ALA A 185 5.92 46.36 10.89
N GLN A 186 5.69 47.27 9.94
CA GLN A 186 4.86 46.95 8.75
C GLN A 186 5.49 45.86 7.90
N ALA A 187 6.80 45.95 7.63
CA ALA A 187 7.51 44.88 6.88
C ALA A 187 7.47 43.54 7.61
N ALA A 188 7.57 43.52 8.93
CA ALA A 188 7.47 42.27 9.70
C ALA A 188 6.06 41.64 9.62
N MET A 189 5.01 42.50 9.63
CA MET A 189 3.63 42.05 9.45
C MET A 189 3.41 41.44 8.04
N GLU A 190 3.88 42.11 6.97
CA GLU A 190 3.75 41.60 5.60
C GLU A 190 4.52 40.31 5.40
N ASN A 191 5.71 40.17 6.00
CA ASN A 191 6.45 38.89 5.97
C ASN A 191 5.68 37.76 6.68
N ALA A 192 5.08 38.04 7.83
CA ALA A 192 4.26 37.06 8.56
C ALA A 192 2.98 36.69 7.78
N HIS A 193 2.38 37.65 7.05
CA HIS A 193 1.25 37.38 6.16
C HIS A 193 1.64 36.45 5.01
N ASN A 194 2.80 36.68 4.38
CA ASN A 194 3.33 35.83 3.35
C ASN A 194 3.59 34.39 3.87
N GLU A 195 4.22 34.24 5.03
CA GLU A 195 4.43 32.95 5.68
C GLU A 195 3.12 32.21 5.97
N LEU A 196 2.06 32.95 6.39
CA LEU A 196 0.74 32.34 6.60
C LEU A 196 0.15 31.82 5.29
N ALA A 197 0.24 32.58 4.20
CA ALA A 197 -0.26 32.16 2.88
C ALA A 197 0.46 30.89 2.38
N LEU A 198 1.78 30.83 2.52
CA LEU A 198 2.57 29.63 2.16
C LEU A 198 2.23 28.43 3.04
N ALA A 199 2.00 28.66 4.34
CA ALA A 199 1.59 27.58 5.24
C ALA A 199 0.19 27.02 4.89
N GLN A 200 -0.73 27.88 4.48
CA GLN A 200 -2.07 27.48 4.02
C GLN A 200 -1.99 26.63 2.76
N GLU A 201 -1.21 27.05 1.77
CA GLU A 201 -0.97 26.27 0.55
C GLU A 201 -0.40 24.89 0.87
N GLU A 202 0.61 24.80 1.74
CA GLU A 202 1.21 23.51 2.15
C GLU A 202 0.18 22.61 2.85
N ALA A 203 -0.68 23.18 3.70
CA ALA A 203 -1.72 22.44 4.40
C ALA A 203 -2.79 21.89 3.45
N GLU A 204 -3.22 22.67 2.45
CA GLU A 204 -4.16 22.23 1.42
C GLU A 204 -3.55 21.10 0.56
N ASN A 205 -2.29 21.24 0.13
CA ASN A 205 -1.59 20.21 -0.63
C ASN A 205 -1.41 18.91 0.16
N ALA A 206 -1.05 19.00 1.44
CA ALA A 206 -0.92 17.84 2.31
C ALA A 206 -2.27 17.15 2.57
N ALA A 207 -3.34 17.94 2.76
CA ALA A 207 -4.69 17.41 2.92
C ALA A 207 -5.18 16.70 1.65
N ALA A 208 -4.97 17.30 0.47
CA ALA A 208 -5.33 16.68 -0.80
C ALA A 208 -4.56 15.36 -1.06
N SER A 209 -3.28 15.31 -0.69
CA SER A 209 -2.47 14.11 -0.80
C SER A 209 -2.98 12.98 0.10
N LEU A 210 -3.39 13.31 1.33
CA LEU A 210 -3.98 12.37 2.25
C LEU A 210 -5.37 11.90 1.78
N GLU A 211 -6.20 12.83 1.29
CA GLU A 211 -7.51 12.51 0.72
C GLU A 211 -7.40 11.56 -0.49
N ALA A 212 -6.42 11.76 -1.36
CA ALA A 212 -6.17 10.87 -2.48
C ALA A 212 -5.87 9.43 -2.04
N LEU A 213 -5.19 9.24 -0.88
CA LEU A 213 -4.92 7.92 -0.30
C LEU A 213 -6.13 7.31 0.40
N LEU A 214 -6.92 8.12 1.11
CA LEU A 214 -8.04 7.63 1.94
C LEU A 214 -9.37 7.60 1.18
N GLY A 215 -9.49 8.33 0.07
CA GLY A 215 -10.73 8.57 -0.66
C GLY A 215 -11.72 9.50 0.07
N ARG A 216 -11.29 10.13 1.18
CA ARG A 216 -12.11 11.05 2.00
C ARG A 216 -11.24 12.13 2.66
N PRO A 217 -11.75 13.36 2.84
CA PRO A 217 -11.03 14.47 3.44
C PRO A 217 -11.00 14.36 4.99
N VAL A 218 -10.38 13.31 5.52
CA VAL A 218 -10.26 13.08 6.96
C VAL A 218 -8.80 12.92 7.36
N VAL A 219 -8.45 13.36 8.57
CA VAL A 219 -7.10 13.20 9.14
C VAL A 219 -7.20 12.27 10.34
N PRO A 220 -6.45 11.15 10.35
CA PRO A 220 -6.47 10.23 11.47
C PRO A 220 -5.83 10.83 12.72
N ASP A 221 -6.37 10.46 13.88
CA ASP A 221 -5.83 10.83 15.17
C ASP A 221 -4.67 9.91 15.56
N LEU A 222 -3.44 10.39 15.37
CA LEU A 222 -2.22 9.67 15.73
C LEU A 222 -1.94 9.71 17.25
N ALA A 223 -2.56 10.64 18.01
CA ALA A 223 -2.32 10.79 19.44
C ALA A 223 -2.97 9.70 20.30
N ARG A 224 -3.82 8.87 19.73
CA ARG A 224 -4.43 7.70 20.41
C ARG A 224 -3.40 6.65 20.82
N TYR A 225 -2.26 6.60 20.13
CA TYR A 225 -1.18 5.65 20.41
C TYR A 225 -0.15 6.30 21.33
N GLY A 226 -0.13 5.84 22.57
CA GLY A 226 0.64 6.43 23.64
C GLY A 226 1.83 5.59 24.10
N GLU A 227 2.46 6.04 25.20
CA GLU A 227 3.63 5.37 25.79
C GLU A 227 3.35 3.91 26.24
N GLY A 228 2.11 3.57 26.60
CA GLY A 228 1.69 2.22 26.99
C GLY A 228 1.85 1.21 25.86
N ASP A 229 1.39 1.59 24.67
CA ASP A 229 1.45 0.72 23.48
C ASP A 229 2.89 0.46 23.05
N VAL A 230 3.72 1.52 23.10
CA VAL A 230 5.15 1.45 22.79
C VAL A 230 5.93 0.63 23.83
N THR A 231 5.54 0.71 25.10
CA THR A 231 6.19 -0.06 26.17
C THR A 231 6.01 -1.56 25.92
N HIS A 232 4.82 -1.99 25.51
CA HIS A 232 4.59 -3.40 25.18
C HIS A 232 5.45 -3.84 23.98
N ALA A 233 5.51 -3.06 22.92
CA ALA A 233 6.30 -3.35 21.73
C ALA A 233 7.81 -3.43 22.01
N ARG A 234 8.34 -2.67 22.98
CA ARG A 234 9.77 -2.71 23.38
C ARG A 234 10.23 -4.04 23.98
N PHE A 235 9.31 -4.81 24.56
CA PHE A 235 9.61 -6.11 25.19
C PHE A 235 9.57 -7.29 24.21
N ILE A 236 9.11 -7.10 22.96
CA ILE A 236 9.15 -8.15 21.96
C ILE A 236 10.61 -8.39 21.55
N ALA A 237 11.02 -9.65 21.58
CA ALA A 237 12.40 -10.00 21.21
C ALA A 237 12.66 -9.69 19.72
N PRO A 238 13.83 -9.16 19.34
CA PRO A 238 14.14 -8.83 17.95
C PRO A 238 13.97 -10.00 16.98
N ARG A 239 14.28 -11.23 17.40
CA ARG A 239 14.11 -12.44 16.58
C ARG A 239 12.63 -12.73 16.26
N ASP A 240 11.75 -12.57 17.24
CA ASP A 240 10.31 -12.80 17.05
C ASP A 240 9.70 -11.76 16.10
N MET A 241 10.25 -10.54 16.11
CA MET A 241 9.87 -9.48 15.19
C MET A 241 10.31 -9.81 13.75
N GLU A 242 11.57 -10.25 13.58
CA GLU A 242 12.11 -10.61 12.27
C GLU A 242 11.34 -11.80 11.65
N ASP A 243 11.12 -12.86 12.41
CA ASP A 243 10.43 -14.06 11.91
C ASP A 243 8.94 -13.82 11.57
N ASN A 244 8.33 -12.79 12.14
CA ASN A 244 6.96 -12.39 11.85
C ASN A 244 6.85 -11.34 10.73
N ASP A 245 7.95 -10.74 10.28
CA ASP A 245 7.93 -9.73 9.22
C ASP A 245 7.41 -10.30 7.89
N PRO A 246 6.37 -9.70 7.28
CA PRO A 246 5.78 -10.20 6.03
C PRO A 246 6.78 -10.31 4.87
N ARG A 247 7.79 -9.44 4.82
CA ARG A 247 8.82 -9.42 3.77
C ARG A 247 9.72 -10.66 3.84
N ILE A 248 10.04 -11.11 5.05
CA ILE A 248 10.80 -12.36 5.26
C ILE A 248 9.92 -13.55 4.91
N LYS A 249 8.64 -13.54 5.30
CA LYS A 249 7.69 -14.59 4.93
C LYS A 249 7.53 -14.72 3.42
N VAL A 250 7.36 -13.62 2.68
CA VAL A 250 7.35 -13.65 1.20
C VAL A 250 8.62 -14.26 0.64
N ALA A 251 9.79 -13.81 1.12
CA ALA A 251 11.06 -14.33 0.62
C ALA A 251 11.22 -15.84 0.90
N HIS A 252 10.77 -16.30 2.07
CA HIS A 252 10.75 -17.72 2.42
C HIS A 252 9.78 -18.52 1.51
N ARG A 253 8.56 -18.01 1.28
CA ARG A 253 7.60 -18.63 0.33
C ARG A 253 8.15 -18.72 -1.09
N ASN A 254 8.92 -17.72 -1.51
CA ASN A 254 9.60 -17.75 -2.81
C ASN A 254 10.68 -18.85 -2.88
N VAL A 255 11.39 -19.12 -1.78
CA VAL A 255 12.30 -20.26 -1.70
C VAL A 255 11.53 -21.58 -1.79
N GLU A 256 10.43 -21.75 -1.07
CA GLU A 256 9.57 -22.94 -1.15
C GLU A 256 9.02 -23.16 -2.59
N ALA A 257 8.62 -22.08 -3.28
CA ALA A 257 8.18 -22.15 -4.67
C ALA A 257 9.32 -22.54 -5.61
N ALA A 258 10.54 -22.04 -5.39
CA ALA A 258 11.71 -22.40 -6.17
C ALA A 258 12.14 -23.86 -5.93
N GLU A 259 12.01 -24.38 -4.71
CA GLU A 259 12.23 -25.80 -4.38
C GLU A 259 11.18 -26.69 -5.05
N ALA A 260 9.91 -26.29 -5.05
CA ALA A 260 8.85 -26.99 -5.77
C ALA A 260 9.14 -27.02 -7.29
N ASN A 261 9.59 -25.90 -7.87
CA ASN A 261 10.04 -25.83 -9.26
C ASN A 261 11.22 -26.77 -9.55
N MET A 262 12.18 -26.87 -8.62
CA MET A 262 13.28 -27.82 -8.76
C MET A 262 12.79 -29.27 -8.75
N LYS A 263 11.82 -29.61 -7.90
CA LYS A 263 11.18 -30.95 -7.91
C LYS A 263 10.46 -31.21 -9.22
N LEU A 264 9.70 -30.24 -9.74
CA LEU A 264 9.02 -30.34 -11.04
C LEU A 264 10.03 -30.53 -12.18
N ALA A 265 11.12 -29.76 -12.22
CA ALA A 265 12.18 -29.89 -13.20
C ALA A 265 12.77 -31.31 -13.22
N ARG A 266 13.02 -31.91 -12.04
CA ARG A 266 13.48 -33.31 -11.93
C ARG A 266 12.45 -34.33 -12.42
N ARG A 267 11.15 -34.04 -12.27
CA ARG A 267 10.07 -34.94 -12.74
C ARG A 267 9.71 -34.75 -14.21
N SER A 268 10.18 -33.69 -14.83
CA SER A 268 9.98 -33.34 -16.24
C SER A 268 11.17 -33.77 -17.12
N PHE A 269 11.73 -34.95 -16.85
CA PHE A 269 12.96 -35.47 -17.47
C PHE A 269 12.83 -35.81 -18.95
N MET A 270 11.62 -35.85 -19.51
CA MET A 270 11.31 -36.00 -20.92
C MET A 270 10.02 -35.26 -21.26
N PRO A 271 9.69 -35.05 -22.56
CA PRO A 271 8.36 -34.54 -22.93
C PRO A 271 7.27 -35.53 -22.48
N ASN A 272 6.07 -35.01 -22.30
CA ASN A 272 4.94 -35.85 -21.89
C ASN A 272 4.59 -36.87 -22.96
N PRO A 273 4.45 -38.17 -22.62
CA PRO A 273 3.95 -39.17 -23.54
C PRO A 273 2.52 -38.86 -23.97
N GLU A 274 2.17 -39.20 -25.18
CA GLU A 274 0.82 -39.00 -25.72
C GLU A 274 0.16 -40.33 -26.02
N ILE A 275 -1.14 -40.41 -25.76
CA ILE A 275 -2.00 -41.52 -26.21
C ILE A 275 -3.17 -40.95 -27.00
N GLY A 276 -3.51 -41.59 -28.09
CA GLY A 276 -4.57 -41.13 -28.97
C GLY A 276 -5.31 -42.24 -29.70
N VAL A 277 -6.34 -41.83 -30.39
CA VAL A 277 -7.13 -42.67 -31.30
C VAL A 277 -7.07 -42.03 -32.67
N ASP A 278 -6.74 -42.85 -33.68
CA ASP A 278 -6.72 -42.44 -35.08
C ASP A 278 -7.81 -43.16 -35.87
N ALA A 279 -8.37 -42.49 -36.87
CA ALA A 279 -9.20 -43.06 -37.90
C ALA A 279 -8.53 -42.83 -39.27
N ILE A 280 -8.43 -43.85 -40.05
CA ILE A 280 -7.83 -43.83 -41.39
C ILE A 280 -8.90 -44.26 -42.37
N HIS A 281 -9.13 -43.43 -43.40
CA HIS A 281 -10.00 -43.70 -44.53
C HIS A 281 -9.13 -43.65 -45.78
N GLU A 282 -8.87 -44.84 -46.36
CA GLU A 282 -7.94 -44.96 -47.48
C GLU A 282 -8.49 -45.71 -48.66
N LYS A 283 -7.93 -45.43 -49.84
CA LYS A 283 -8.19 -46.13 -51.07
C LYS A 283 -6.86 -46.37 -51.78
N GLN A 284 -6.66 -47.61 -52.25
CA GLN A 284 -5.45 -48.03 -52.96
C GLN A 284 -5.79 -48.75 -54.26
N TYR A 285 -5.15 -48.38 -55.36
CA TYR A 285 -5.14 -49.10 -56.63
C TYR A 285 -6.51 -49.53 -57.15
N GLY A 286 -7.52 -48.73 -57.08
CA GLY A 286 -8.86 -49.09 -57.53
C GLY A 286 -9.68 -49.98 -56.60
N SER A 287 -9.16 -50.27 -55.39
CA SER A 287 -9.87 -51.00 -54.33
C SER A 287 -11.04 -50.15 -53.78
N PRO A 288 -12.05 -50.77 -53.15
CA PRO A 288 -13.01 -50.05 -52.34
C PRO A 288 -12.30 -49.23 -51.23
N TRP A 289 -12.98 -48.21 -50.73
CA TRP A 289 -12.53 -47.50 -49.53
C TRP A 289 -12.47 -48.44 -48.33
N ASP A 290 -11.38 -48.33 -47.56
CA ASP A 290 -11.15 -49.11 -46.33
C ASP A 290 -11.09 -48.14 -45.13
N ASP A 291 -11.82 -48.50 -44.07
CA ASP A 291 -11.91 -47.72 -42.83
C ASP A 291 -11.24 -48.47 -41.70
N ARG A 292 -10.26 -47.82 -41.08
CA ARG A 292 -9.52 -48.40 -39.94
C ARG A 292 -9.48 -47.47 -38.77
N VAL A 293 -9.62 -47.98 -37.55
CA VAL A 293 -9.43 -47.24 -36.30
C VAL A 293 -8.29 -47.86 -35.54
N GLY A 294 -7.36 -47.05 -35.08
CA GLY A 294 -6.18 -47.46 -34.36
C GLY A 294 -5.98 -46.69 -33.06
N LEU A 295 -5.13 -47.23 -32.21
CA LEU A 295 -4.57 -46.53 -31.06
C LEU A 295 -3.16 -46.10 -31.40
N ASN A 296 -2.87 -44.83 -31.22
CA ASN A 296 -1.52 -44.33 -31.34
C ASN A 296 -0.94 -44.01 -29.95
N PHE A 297 0.34 -44.15 -29.80
CA PHE A 297 1.08 -43.66 -28.64
C PHE A 297 2.42 -43.12 -29.10
N SER A 298 2.81 -42.02 -28.50
CA SER A 298 4.09 -41.35 -28.73
C SER A 298 4.81 -41.21 -27.40
N ILE A 299 6.00 -41.82 -27.31
CA ILE A 299 6.83 -41.79 -26.11
C ILE A 299 8.17 -41.14 -26.49
N PRO A 300 8.31 -39.83 -26.24
CA PRO A 300 9.57 -39.14 -26.50
C PRO A 300 10.63 -39.61 -25.51
N LEU A 301 11.87 -39.78 -25.99
CA LEU A 301 12.97 -40.19 -25.14
C LEU A 301 13.62 -39.02 -24.41
N PRO A 302 14.21 -39.25 -23.22
CA PRO A 302 14.95 -38.24 -22.50
C PRO A 302 16.12 -37.69 -23.31
N SER A 303 16.36 -36.40 -23.23
CA SER A 303 17.47 -35.74 -23.93
C SER A 303 18.15 -34.75 -22.99
N GLU A 304 19.47 -34.84 -22.88
CA GLU A 304 20.26 -33.90 -22.06
C GLU A 304 20.21 -32.45 -22.61
N VAL A 305 20.12 -32.33 -23.95
CA VAL A 305 19.99 -31.00 -24.59
C VAL A 305 18.75 -30.26 -24.12
N ARG A 306 17.67 -30.96 -23.84
CA ARG A 306 16.45 -30.41 -23.28
C ARG A 306 16.51 -30.29 -21.75
N ASN A 307 16.97 -31.32 -21.06
CA ASN A 307 16.88 -31.39 -19.60
C ASN A 307 17.88 -30.47 -18.89
N THR A 308 19.09 -30.31 -19.46
CA THR A 308 20.13 -29.44 -18.84
C THR A 308 19.70 -28.00 -18.70
N PRO A 309 19.11 -27.31 -19.70
CA PRO A 309 18.60 -25.96 -19.52
C PRO A 309 17.51 -25.86 -18.44
N ILE A 310 16.54 -26.78 -18.44
CA ILE A 310 15.44 -26.81 -17.45
C ILE A 310 15.99 -26.94 -16.03
N MET A 311 16.92 -27.87 -15.83
CA MET A 311 17.55 -28.08 -14.53
C MET A 311 18.44 -26.91 -14.11
N SER A 312 19.16 -26.31 -15.04
CA SER A 312 20.02 -25.14 -14.77
C SER A 312 19.19 -23.93 -14.38
N GLU A 313 18.08 -23.69 -15.07
CA GLU A 313 17.16 -22.61 -14.74
C GLU A 313 16.53 -22.80 -13.36
N ALA A 314 16.07 -24.02 -13.03
CA ALA A 314 15.50 -24.31 -11.73
C ALA A 314 16.53 -24.12 -10.58
N ARG A 315 17.80 -24.50 -10.81
CA ARG A 315 18.90 -24.25 -9.86
C ARG A 315 19.17 -22.76 -9.69
N ASN A 316 19.20 -22.00 -10.78
CA ASN A 316 19.41 -20.56 -10.75
C ASN A 316 18.28 -19.85 -10.00
N ARG A 317 17.03 -20.24 -10.23
CA ARG A 317 15.88 -19.71 -9.50
C ARG A 317 15.98 -19.99 -8.00
N LEU A 318 16.35 -21.20 -7.61
CA LEU A 318 16.53 -21.55 -6.20
C LEU A 318 17.67 -20.75 -5.56
N ALA A 319 18.82 -20.63 -6.23
CA ALA A 319 19.94 -19.84 -5.73
C ALA A 319 19.57 -18.35 -5.59
N SER A 320 18.84 -17.80 -6.57
CA SER A 320 18.35 -16.42 -6.51
C SER A 320 17.37 -16.21 -5.36
N ALA A 321 16.39 -17.09 -5.18
CA ALA A 321 15.41 -17.00 -4.10
C ALA A 321 16.08 -17.10 -2.71
N THR A 322 17.05 -18.01 -2.52
CA THR A 322 17.80 -18.13 -1.27
C THR A 322 18.65 -16.88 -0.98
N SER A 323 19.26 -16.30 -2.04
CA SER A 323 19.99 -15.04 -1.90
C SER A 323 19.07 -13.89 -1.51
N GLN A 324 17.88 -13.81 -2.13
CA GLN A 324 16.87 -12.79 -1.82
C GLN A 324 16.34 -12.93 -0.37
N GLU A 325 16.11 -14.16 0.13
CA GLU A 325 15.72 -14.37 1.52
C GLU A 325 16.81 -13.88 2.48
N THR A 326 18.07 -14.22 2.21
CA THR A 326 19.20 -13.73 3.03
C THR A 326 19.29 -12.21 3.02
N GLN A 327 19.07 -11.59 1.86
CA GLN A 327 19.06 -10.13 1.73
C GLN A 327 17.87 -9.51 2.47
N ALA A 328 16.67 -10.08 2.35
CA ALA A 328 15.48 -9.62 3.05
C ALA A 328 15.69 -9.62 4.58
N ARG A 329 16.24 -10.72 5.13
CA ARG A 329 16.57 -10.80 6.57
C ARG A 329 17.54 -9.70 7.01
N ARG A 330 18.59 -9.43 6.22
CA ARG A 330 19.54 -8.33 6.51
C ARG A 330 18.89 -6.96 6.48
N MET A 331 18.04 -6.72 5.49
CA MET A 331 17.33 -5.44 5.34
C MET A 331 16.34 -5.20 6.49
N VAL A 332 15.55 -6.21 6.82
CA VAL A 332 14.60 -6.13 7.95
C VAL A 332 15.34 -5.91 9.27
N HIS A 333 16.42 -6.63 9.50
CA HIS A 333 17.25 -6.42 10.69
C HIS A 333 17.75 -4.97 10.83
N LEU A 334 18.31 -4.42 9.75
CA LEU A 334 18.78 -3.02 9.74
C LEU A 334 17.64 -2.03 9.96
N GLU A 335 16.47 -2.28 9.37
CA GLU A 335 15.31 -1.42 9.52
C GLU A 335 14.77 -1.45 10.97
N MET A 336 14.70 -2.63 11.58
CA MET A 336 14.34 -2.79 13.00
C MET A 336 15.26 -1.99 13.93
N MET A 337 16.57 -2.04 13.68
CA MET A 337 17.52 -1.22 14.42
C MET A 337 17.23 0.27 14.23
N ARG A 338 17.02 0.72 13.00
CA ARG A 338 16.71 2.13 12.68
C ARG A 338 15.42 2.60 13.35
N VAL A 339 14.35 1.80 13.31
CA VAL A 339 13.06 2.14 13.93
C VAL A 339 13.23 2.31 15.45
N ARG A 340 13.98 1.42 16.10
CA ARG A 340 14.25 1.49 17.53
C ARG A 340 15.05 2.76 17.90
N GLU A 341 16.14 3.02 17.18
CA GLU A 341 16.97 4.21 17.40
C GLU A 341 16.19 5.50 17.11
N ARG A 342 15.35 5.51 16.07
CA ARG A 342 14.49 6.66 15.78
C ARG A 342 13.51 6.97 16.90
N LEU A 343 12.92 5.95 17.52
CA LEU A 343 11.99 6.12 18.63
C LEU A 343 12.72 6.70 19.87
N ILE A 344 13.93 6.22 20.17
CA ILE A 344 14.75 6.75 21.27
C ILE A 344 15.10 8.23 21.02
N ALA A 345 15.58 8.52 19.81
CA ALA A 345 15.91 9.88 19.40
C ALA A 345 14.67 10.82 19.44
N ALA A 346 13.53 10.37 18.91
CA ALA A 346 12.30 11.14 18.90
C ALA A 346 11.83 11.49 20.33
N THR A 347 11.97 10.57 21.29
CA THR A 347 11.63 10.83 22.69
C THR A 347 12.51 11.93 23.29
N THR A 348 13.81 11.89 23.02
CA THR A 348 14.76 12.91 23.51
C THR A 348 14.51 14.27 22.85
N VAL A 349 14.31 14.29 21.52
CA VAL A 349 14.04 15.53 20.76
C VAL A 349 12.75 16.17 21.21
N ARG A 350 11.68 15.38 21.39
CA ARG A 350 10.38 15.86 21.91
C ARG A 350 10.53 16.62 23.22
N GLN A 351 11.25 16.02 24.19
CA GLN A 351 11.46 16.64 25.49
C GLN A 351 12.29 17.95 25.40
N ALA A 352 13.37 17.94 24.61
CA ALA A 352 14.25 19.08 24.45
C ALA A 352 13.53 20.26 23.75
N THR A 353 12.81 19.99 22.65
CA THR A 353 12.08 21.02 21.88
C THR A 353 10.94 21.62 22.69
N ARG A 354 10.23 20.83 23.51
CA ARG A 354 9.18 21.33 24.40
C ARG A 354 9.74 22.31 25.41
N THR A 355 10.85 21.95 26.08
CA THR A 355 11.50 22.84 27.05
C THR A 355 12.04 24.13 26.40
N ALA A 356 12.58 24.02 25.16
CA ALA A 356 13.03 25.17 24.38
C ALA A 356 11.86 26.09 23.99
N ALA A 357 10.74 25.53 23.51
CA ALA A 357 9.56 26.30 23.15
C ALA A 357 8.99 27.07 24.35
N ASP A 358 8.83 26.43 25.51
CA ASP A 358 8.36 27.08 26.73
C ASP A 358 9.28 28.23 27.19
N SER A 359 10.60 28.07 27.02
CA SER A 359 11.58 29.06 27.39
C SER A 359 11.58 30.26 26.45
N MET A 360 11.45 30.03 25.14
CA MET A 360 11.38 31.11 24.15
C MET A 360 10.05 31.86 24.17
N GLU A 361 8.95 31.18 24.45
CA GLU A 361 7.65 31.88 24.64
C GLU A 361 7.70 32.81 25.85
N ARG A 362 8.26 32.38 26.99
CA ARG A 362 8.46 33.25 28.18
C ARG A 362 9.37 34.41 27.86
N ARG A 363 10.44 34.20 27.09
CA ARG A 363 11.34 35.29 26.66
C ARG A 363 10.61 36.29 25.75
N ALA A 364 9.84 35.82 24.78
CA ALA A 364 9.09 36.68 23.87
C ALA A 364 8.06 37.51 24.62
N ALA A 365 7.34 36.93 25.58
CA ALA A 365 6.40 37.67 26.44
C ALA A 365 7.09 38.72 27.31
N ALA A 366 8.27 38.42 27.87
CA ALA A 366 9.05 39.38 28.66
C ALA A 366 9.55 40.55 27.79
N GLN A 367 10.06 40.29 26.58
CA GLN A 367 10.51 41.33 25.66
C GLN A 367 9.33 42.24 25.20
N GLU A 368 8.17 41.65 24.94
CA GLU A 368 6.98 42.41 24.58
C GLU A 368 6.51 43.32 25.74
N HIS A 369 6.64 42.85 27.00
CA HIS A 369 6.35 43.68 28.16
C HIS A 369 7.35 44.82 28.28
N ALA A 370 8.66 44.56 28.18
CA ALA A 370 9.71 45.57 28.23
C ALA A 370 9.55 46.64 27.14
N TRP A 371 9.15 46.26 25.93
CA TRP A 371 8.84 47.23 24.88
C TRP A 371 7.66 48.13 25.22
N ARG A 372 6.58 47.61 25.79
CA ARG A 372 5.40 48.38 26.18
C ARG A 372 5.70 49.42 27.26
N VAL A 373 6.72 49.22 28.09
CA VAL A 373 7.16 50.14 29.11
C VAL A 373 8.36 51.00 28.68
N GLY A 374 8.79 50.89 27.40
CA GLY A 374 9.87 51.70 26.83
C GLY A 374 11.29 51.22 27.16
N GLU A 375 11.47 50.00 27.72
CA GLU A 375 12.76 49.42 28.10
C GLU A 375 13.42 48.57 27.03
N ALA A 376 12.73 48.22 25.97
CA ALA A 376 13.24 47.36 24.86
C ALA A 376 12.93 47.96 23.49
N GLY A 377 13.81 47.75 22.52
CA GLY A 377 13.59 48.12 21.12
C GLY A 377 12.58 47.20 20.42
N LEU A 378 11.89 47.73 19.42
CA LEU A 378 10.91 46.98 18.63
C LEU A 378 11.54 45.78 17.87
N ASP A 379 12.76 45.95 17.37
CA ASP A 379 13.55 44.90 16.70
C ASP A 379 13.77 43.68 17.58
N THR A 380 14.05 43.88 18.87
CA THR A 380 14.26 42.80 19.82
C THR A 380 12.99 42.00 20.09
N VAL A 381 11.83 42.66 20.11
CA VAL A 381 10.53 42.02 20.28
C VAL A 381 10.15 41.20 19.03
N ILE A 382 10.32 41.78 17.84
CA ILE A 382 10.09 41.07 16.57
C ILE A 382 10.94 39.80 16.51
N ALA A 383 12.25 39.93 16.76
CA ALA A 383 13.17 38.78 16.76
C ALA A 383 12.80 37.72 17.81
N ALA A 384 12.39 38.14 19.02
CA ALA A 384 11.97 37.20 20.07
C ALA A 384 10.67 36.47 19.72
N ARG A 385 9.69 37.12 19.12
CA ARG A 385 8.45 36.48 18.65
C ARG A 385 8.68 35.51 17.49
N GLN A 386 9.53 35.87 16.53
CA GLN A 386 9.94 34.95 15.45
C GLN A 386 10.66 33.71 15.99
N ALA A 387 11.59 33.89 16.92
CA ALA A 387 12.29 32.77 17.57
C ALA A 387 11.34 31.85 18.36
N ALA A 388 10.36 32.44 19.08
CA ALA A 388 9.32 31.69 19.80
C ALA A 388 8.44 30.88 18.81
N GLY A 389 8.01 31.48 17.69
CA GLY A 389 7.28 30.82 16.64
C GLY A 389 8.08 29.62 16.06
N GLY A 390 9.36 29.80 15.75
CA GLY A 390 10.23 28.76 15.24
C GLY A 390 10.40 27.59 16.23
N THR A 391 10.60 27.87 17.53
CA THR A 391 10.72 26.82 18.55
C THR A 391 9.38 26.11 18.82
N ARG A 392 8.26 26.79 18.75
CA ARG A 392 6.92 26.22 18.87
C ARG A 392 6.65 25.25 17.71
N MET A 393 7.01 25.63 16.48
CA MET A 393 6.89 24.76 15.31
C MET A 393 7.79 23.52 15.45
N ALA A 394 9.04 23.68 15.92
CA ALA A 394 9.94 22.58 16.16
C ALA A 394 9.40 21.59 17.22
N SER A 395 8.79 22.08 18.29
CA SER A 395 8.16 21.26 19.34
C SER A 395 6.96 20.49 18.80
N ALA A 396 6.07 21.15 18.06
CA ALA A 396 4.89 20.51 17.49
C ALA A 396 5.26 19.43 16.45
N ARG A 397 6.26 19.72 15.61
CA ARG A 397 6.81 18.72 14.69
C ARG A 397 7.39 17.53 15.43
N ALA A 398 8.14 17.76 16.51
CA ALA A 398 8.72 16.68 17.33
C ALA A 398 7.64 15.82 18.00
N ASP A 399 6.52 16.39 18.41
CA ASP A 399 5.37 15.65 18.95
C ASP A 399 4.79 14.72 17.88
N VAL A 400 4.54 15.19 16.66
CA VAL A 400 4.05 14.36 15.55
C VAL A 400 5.07 13.28 15.19
N GLU A 401 6.34 13.62 15.06
CA GLU A 401 7.41 12.65 14.73
C GLU A 401 7.56 11.56 15.80
N TRP A 402 7.30 11.87 17.07
CA TRP A 402 7.28 10.88 18.15
C TRP A 402 6.12 9.89 17.98
N HIS A 403 4.91 10.35 17.66
CA HIS A 403 3.77 9.47 17.36
C HIS A 403 4.04 8.60 16.13
N VAL A 404 4.61 9.20 15.08
CA VAL A 404 5.04 8.44 13.87
C VAL A 404 6.04 7.34 14.21
N ALA A 405 7.08 7.66 15.00
CA ALA A 405 8.08 6.67 15.41
C ALA A 405 7.46 5.55 16.27
N SER A 406 6.49 5.90 17.12
CA SER A 406 5.75 4.96 17.95
C SER A 406 4.90 4.01 17.11
N ILE A 407 4.12 4.53 16.17
CA ILE A 407 3.27 3.72 15.27
C ILE A 407 4.14 2.87 14.34
N ARG A 408 5.26 3.40 13.81
CA ARG A 408 6.20 2.60 13.01
C ARG A 408 6.79 1.42 13.81
N MET A 409 7.06 1.62 15.10
CA MET A 409 7.50 0.53 15.96
C MET A 409 6.43 -0.56 16.11
N LEU A 410 5.14 -0.16 16.26
CA LEU A 410 4.02 -1.10 16.30
C LEU A 410 3.86 -1.86 14.99
N ILE A 411 3.91 -1.19 13.84
CA ILE A 411 3.86 -1.82 12.52
C ILE A 411 5.01 -2.83 12.37
N ALA A 412 6.23 -2.46 12.78
CA ALA A 412 7.40 -3.33 12.71
C ALA A 412 7.30 -4.56 13.62
N THR A 413 6.50 -4.52 14.70
CA THR A 413 6.22 -5.71 15.54
C THR A 413 5.12 -6.61 14.97
N GLY A 414 4.54 -6.26 13.83
CA GLY A 414 3.41 -6.97 13.22
C GLY A 414 2.07 -6.64 13.88
N ILE A 415 2.04 -5.69 14.78
CA ILE A 415 0.81 -5.13 15.34
C ILE A 415 0.43 -3.98 14.40
N VAL A 416 -0.56 -4.20 13.54
CA VAL A 416 -1.17 -3.07 12.81
C VAL A 416 -2.08 -2.36 13.81
N PRO A 417 -1.71 -1.16 14.24
CA PRO A 417 -2.45 -0.47 15.29
C PRO A 417 -3.80 0.01 14.80
#